data_0e8626605dd83879dae6721c6059469e
#
_entry.id   0e8626605dd83879dae6721c6059469e
#
_cell.length_a   1.000
_cell.length_b   1.000
_cell.length_c   1.000
_cell.angle_alpha   90.00
_cell.angle_beta   90.00
_cell.angle_gamma   90.00
#
_symmetry.space_group_name_H-M   'P 1'
#
loop_
_entity.id
_entity.type
_entity.pdbx_description
1 polymer ?
#
loop_
_entity_poly.entity_id
_entity_poly.type
_entity_poly.pdbx_seq_one_letter_code
_entity_poly.pdbx_strand_id
1 'polypeptide(L)'
;GGTMSGAIAMGTSKITGMGNPTAAQDSATKAYVDSVAQGLDVKSSCAVATTANITLSGEQTIDGVVTSTSRVLVKDQSDASENGVYVTASGSWARATDFDAPAEVASSFIFISGGTVGADTGWVCTNEPESVTVDTDDITFSQFSDAGHITAGTGLTKSGNSINIADDGVTYAKMQNVSADERILGR
;
A
#
# COMPACT_ATOMS: atom_id res chain seq x y z
N GLY A 1 29.42 37.96 4.42
CA GLY A 1 29.61 36.54 4.70
C GLY A 1 31.05 36.14 4.38
N GLY A 2 31.63 35.24 5.20
CA GLY A 2 32.94 34.69 4.91
C GLY A 2 32.87 33.54 3.91
N THR A 3 33.83 33.42 3.00
CA THR A 3 33.98 32.28 2.12
C THR A 3 34.87 31.24 2.81
N MET A 4 34.38 30.00 2.88
CA MET A 4 35.17 28.87 3.35
C MET A 4 35.86 28.21 2.19
N SER A 5 37.17 28.04 2.25
CA SER A 5 37.96 27.48 1.13
C SER A 5 38.34 26.01 1.33
N GLY A 6 37.76 25.34 2.33
CA GLY A 6 38.04 23.93 2.63
C GLY A 6 36.82 23.18 3.16
N ALA A 7 36.98 21.88 3.33
CA ALA A 7 35.93 21.02 3.88
C ALA A 7 35.66 21.33 5.35
N ILE A 8 34.42 21.27 5.79
CA ILE A 8 34.02 21.38 7.19
C ILE A 8 33.81 19.96 7.73
N ALA A 9 34.64 19.54 8.67
CA ALA A 9 34.48 18.28 9.36
C ALA A 9 33.59 18.51 10.60
N MET A 10 32.33 18.17 10.53
CA MET A 10 31.34 18.36 11.62
C MET A 10 31.34 17.22 12.64
N GLY A 11 32.00 16.10 12.37
CA GLY A 11 31.91 14.92 13.22
C GLY A 11 30.45 14.46 13.36
N THR A 12 29.99 14.30 14.62
CA THR A 12 28.57 13.98 14.92
C THR A 12 27.74 15.21 15.27
N SER A 13 28.32 16.43 15.13
CA SER A 13 27.60 17.67 15.46
C SER A 13 26.57 18.02 14.39
N LYS A 14 25.41 18.53 14.84
CA LYS A 14 24.34 18.98 13.97
C LYS A 14 24.54 20.44 13.58
N ILE A 15 24.18 20.81 12.37
CA ILE A 15 23.98 22.20 11.96
C ILE A 15 22.51 22.55 12.24
N THR A 16 22.31 23.56 13.11
CA THR A 16 20.96 24.00 13.50
C THR A 16 20.76 25.47 13.15
N GLY A 17 19.51 25.93 13.11
CA GLY A 17 19.19 27.34 12.80
C GLY A 17 19.35 27.70 11.32
N MET A 18 19.35 26.72 10.42
CA MET A 18 19.37 26.95 8.98
C MET A 18 17.97 27.32 8.47
N GLY A 19 17.90 28.28 7.55
CA GLY A 19 16.71 28.53 6.75
C GLY A 19 16.48 27.46 5.67
N ASN A 20 15.30 27.44 5.09
CA ASN A 20 15.03 26.58 3.94
C ASN A 20 15.85 27.02 2.71
N PRO A 21 16.26 26.10 1.84
CA PRO A 21 17.05 26.42 0.65
C PRO A 21 16.23 27.29 -0.32
N THR A 22 16.92 28.24 -0.97
CA THR A 22 16.33 29.12 -1.97
C THR A 22 17.06 29.02 -3.32
N ALA A 23 18.25 28.43 -3.33
CA ALA A 23 19.06 28.21 -4.52
C ALA A 23 19.55 26.76 -4.60
N ALA A 24 19.94 26.33 -5.79
CA ALA A 24 20.32 24.93 -6.06
C ALA A 24 21.57 24.45 -5.26
N GLN A 25 22.37 25.36 -4.70
CA GLN A 25 23.56 25.04 -3.93
C GLN A 25 23.34 25.18 -2.42
N ASP A 26 22.14 25.55 -1.98
CA ASP A 26 21.84 25.72 -0.55
C ASP A 26 21.70 24.37 0.14
N SER A 27 22.15 24.30 1.40
CA SER A 27 21.91 23.15 2.24
C SER A 27 20.44 23.08 2.64
N ALA A 28 19.84 21.90 2.55
CA ALA A 28 18.47 21.68 2.97
C ALA A 28 18.39 21.32 4.46
N THR A 29 17.35 21.83 5.13
CA THR A 29 16.96 21.35 6.47
C THR A 29 16.23 20.00 6.34
N LYS A 30 16.22 19.19 7.41
CA LYS A 30 15.41 17.97 7.44
C LYS A 30 13.93 18.28 7.16
N ALA A 31 13.39 19.33 7.80
CA ALA A 31 12.00 19.75 7.60
C ALA A 31 11.69 20.09 6.12
N TYR A 32 12.62 20.77 5.43
CA TYR A 32 12.46 21.06 4.01
C TYR A 32 12.47 19.77 3.16
N VAL A 33 13.42 18.87 3.41
CA VAL A 33 13.49 17.58 2.70
C VAL A 33 12.23 16.77 2.94
N ASP A 34 11.77 16.66 4.18
CA ASP A 34 10.53 15.94 4.53
C ASP A 34 9.31 16.56 3.81
N SER A 35 9.25 17.90 3.68
CA SER A 35 8.13 18.59 3.00
C SER A 35 8.12 18.45 1.48
N VAL A 36 9.27 18.29 0.84
CA VAL A 36 9.37 18.16 -0.63
C VAL A 36 9.51 16.70 -1.08
N ALA A 37 9.86 15.80 -0.18
CA ALA A 37 9.83 14.36 -0.41
C ALA A 37 8.38 13.84 -0.42
N GLN A 38 7.43 14.65 -0.91
CA GLN A 38 6.02 14.29 -1.05
C GLN A 38 5.84 13.39 -2.27
N GLY A 39 6.18 12.15 -2.06
CA GLY A 39 5.82 11.04 -2.91
C GLY A 39 5.08 10.01 -2.06
N LEU A 40 5.02 8.79 -2.54
CA LEU A 40 4.54 7.66 -1.76
C LEU A 40 5.39 7.53 -0.49
N ASP A 41 4.78 7.61 0.68
CA ASP A 41 5.45 7.37 1.96
C ASP A 41 5.57 5.85 2.18
N VAL A 42 6.72 5.29 1.78
CA VAL A 42 6.96 3.84 1.83
C VAL A 42 7.23 3.43 3.27
N LYS A 43 6.31 2.66 3.83
CA LYS A 43 6.43 2.08 5.18
C LYS A 43 7.18 0.75 5.17
N SER A 44 7.63 0.34 6.33
CA SER A 44 8.15 -1.02 6.51
C SER A 44 7.07 -2.05 6.14
N SER A 45 7.46 -3.14 5.48
CA SER A 45 6.54 -4.17 5.02
C SER A 45 5.78 -4.81 6.19
N CYS A 46 4.55 -5.24 5.90
CA CYS A 46 3.77 -6.07 6.79
C CYS A 46 3.94 -7.54 6.45
N ALA A 47 3.93 -8.39 7.48
CA ALA A 47 3.99 -9.84 7.30
C ALA A 47 2.75 -10.36 6.57
N VAL A 48 1.59 -9.76 6.83
CA VAL A 48 0.29 -10.16 6.30
C VAL A 48 -0.69 -8.99 6.34
N ALA A 49 -1.76 -9.06 5.54
CA ALA A 49 -2.90 -8.15 5.59
C ALA A 49 -4.18 -8.90 6.00
N THR A 50 -5.10 -8.21 6.67
CA THR A 50 -6.42 -8.77 6.95
C THR A 50 -7.25 -8.91 5.67
N THR A 51 -8.20 -9.85 5.67
CA THR A 51 -9.16 -10.05 4.57
C THR A 51 -10.60 -9.92 5.05
N ALA A 52 -10.80 -9.60 6.33
CA ALA A 52 -12.08 -9.39 6.98
C ALA A 52 -11.87 -8.64 8.31
N ASN A 53 -12.99 -8.27 8.95
CA ASN A 53 -12.96 -7.71 10.30
C ASN A 53 -12.38 -8.72 11.32
N ILE A 54 -11.49 -8.24 12.16
CA ILE A 54 -10.82 -9.04 13.21
C ILE A 54 -10.82 -8.29 14.55
N THR A 55 -10.49 -8.99 15.63
CA THR A 55 -10.22 -8.37 16.92
C THR A 55 -8.76 -7.90 16.98
N LEU A 56 -8.52 -6.67 17.44
CA LEU A 56 -7.16 -6.10 17.53
C LEU A 56 -6.49 -6.50 18.86
N SER A 57 -6.45 -7.79 19.14
CA SER A 57 -5.79 -8.35 20.31
C SER A 57 -5.47 -9.84 20.14
N GLY A 58 -4.49 -10.31 20.89
CA GLY A 58 -4.06 -11.70 20.89
C GLY A 58 -3.28 -12.10 19.64
N GLU A 59 -2.66 -13.26 19.71
CA GLU A 59 -2.03 -13.88 18.54
C GLU A 59 -3.08 -14.56 17.69
N GLN A 60 -3.07 -14.35 16.40
CA GLN A 60 -4.10 -14.84 15.48
C GLN A 60 -3.45 -15.42 14.21
N THR A 61 -4.21 -16.27 13.53
CA THR A 61 -3.86 -16.66 12.16
C THR A 61 -4.60 -15.76 11.19
N ILE A 62 -3.89 -14.97 10.43
CA ILE A 62 -4.43 -14.00 9.46
C ILE A 62 -3.94 -14.42 8.08
N ASP A 63 -4.85 -14.61 7.14
CA ASP A 63 -4.55 -15.02 5.76
C ASP A 63 -3.54 -16.20 5.69
N GLY A 64 -3.70 -17.19 6.59
CA GLY A 64 -2.84 -18.37 6.68
C GLY A 64 -1.52 -18.18 7.43
N VAL A 65 -1.20 -16.97 7.89
CA VAL A 65 0.02 -16.66 8.64
C VAL A 65 -0.30 -16.57 10.14
N VAL A 66 0.43 -17.31 10.95
CA VAL A 66 0.38 -17.18 12.42
C VAL A 66 1.17 -15.93 12.80
N THR A 67 0.51 -14.99 13.46
CA THR A 67 1.12 -13.71 13.87
C THR A 67 1.59 -13.77 15.31
N SER A 68 2.83 -13.36 15.56
CA SER A 68 3.39 -13.16 16.89
C SER A 68 4.41 -12.03 16.80
N THR A 69 4.16 -10.93 17.50
CA THR A 69 4.94 -9.68 17.34
C THR A 69 5.15 -9.27 15.88
N SER A 70 4.19 -9.60 15.04
CA SER A 70 4.24 -9.37 13.60
C SER A 70 3.64 -8.01 13.27
N ARG A 71 4.20 -7.36 12.26
CA ARG A 71 3.61 -6.15 11.67
C ARG A 71 2.52 -6.59 10.69
N VAL A 72 1.31 -6.06 10.85
CA VAL A 72 0.11 -6.46 10.10
C VAL A 72 -0.58 -5.22 9.53
N LEU A 73 -0.97 -5.27 8.27
CA LEU A 73 -1.91 -4.31 7.70
C LEU A 73 -3.34 -4.75 8.05
N VAL A 74 -3.97 -4.01 8.91
CA VAL A 74 -5.40 -4.15 9.23
C VAL A 74 -6.18 -3.25 8.28
N LYS A 75 -7.03 -3.86 7.48
CA LYS A 75 -7.96 -3.24 6.56
C LYS A 75 -9.25 -4.05 6.60
N ASP A 76 -10.34 -3.56 6.11
CA ASP A 76 -11.64 -4.24 6.12
C ASP A 76 -12.27 -4.37 7.53
N GLN A 77 -11.88 -3.51 8.49
CA GLN A 77 -12.58 -3.43 9.78
C GLN A 77 -13.99 -2.88 9.58
N SER A 78 -14.93 -3.34 10.42
CA SER A 78 -16.31 -2.82 10.42
C SER A 78 -16.37 -1.36 10.83
N ASP A 79 -15.49 -0.94 11.72
CA ASP A 79 -15.17 0.44 12.03
C ASP A 79 -13.87 0.80 11.31
N ALA A 80 -13.96 1.54 10.23
CA ALA A 80 -12.80 1.84 9.41
C ALA A 80 -11.79 2.77 10.10
N SER A 81 -12.13 3.42 11.20
CA SER A 81 -11.19 4.16 12.03
C SER A 81 -10.16 3.25 12.70
N GLU A 82 -10.50 1.96 12.88
CA GLU A 82 -9.59 0.92 13.37
C GLU A 82 -8.63 0.37 12.31
N ASN A 83 -8.82 0.71 11.03
CA ASN A 83 -7.87 0.32 10.00
C ASN A 83 -6.50 0.98 10.22
N GLY A 84 -5.44 0.32 9.75
CA GLY A 84 -4.07 0.84 9.87
C GLY A 84 -3.02 -0.25 9.95
N VAL A 85 -1.83 0.12 10.35
CA VAL A 85 -0.73 -0.82 10.55
C VAL A 85 -0.52 -1.05 12.04
N TYR A 86 -0.51 -2.31 12.43
CA TYR A 86 -0.40 -2.72 13.83
C TYR A 86 0.77 -3.69 14.06
N VAL A 87 1.22 -3.74 15.30
CA VAL A 87 2.13 -4.78 15.78
C VAL A 87 1.33 -5.72 16.68
N THR A 88 1.26 -7.00 16.31
CA THR A 88 0.51 -8.00 17.06
C THR A 88 1.17 -8.30 18.40
N ALA A 89 0.35 -8.62 19.41
CA ALA A 89 0.78 -8.95 20.76
C ALA A 89 -0.19 -9.98 21.36
N SER A 90 0.21 -10.62 22.46
CA SER A 90 -0.68 -11.51 23.22
C SER A 90 -1.85 -10.79 23.90
N GLY A 91 -1.75 -9.48 24.12
CA GLY A 91 -2.82 -8.57 24.57
C GLY A 91 -3.31 -7.68 23.43
N SER A 92 -3.78 -6.47 23.78
CA SER A 92 -4.19 -5.47 22.80
C SER A 92 -3.03 -5.10 21.89
N TRP A 93 -3.32 -4.92 20.60
CA TRP A 93 -2.33 -4.48 19.63
C TRP A 93 -2.12 -2.97 19.70
N ALA A 94 -0.92 -2.53 19.41
CA ALA A 94 -0.60 -1.14 19.22
C ALA A 94 -0.43 -0.82 17.74
N ARG A 95 -0.78 0.39 17.33
CA ARG A 95 -0.40 0.89 15.99
C ARG A 95 1.12 0.89 15.87
N ALA A 96 1.60 0.66 14.68
CA ALA A 96 3.03 0.78 14.41
C ALA A 96 3.46 2.24 14.54
N THR A 97 4.66 2.47 15.07
CA THR A 97 5.19 3.82 15.38
C THR A 97 5.44 4.70 14.15
N ASP A 98 5.31 4.17 12.95
CA ASP A 98 5.35 4.88 11.68
C ASP A 98 3.96 4.96 11.02
N PHE A 99 2.90 4.68 11.82
CA PHE A 99 1.51 4.71 11.38
C PHE A 99 0.56 5.12 12.54
N ASP A 100 1.04 5.88 13.50
CA ASP A 100 0.30 6.30 14.70
C ASP A 100 0.02 7.82 14.73
N ALA A 101 0.47 8.56 13.72
CA ALA A 101 0.25 9.99 13.58
C ALA A 101 -0.37 10.35 12.21
N PRO A 102 -1.18 11.43 12.13
CA PRO A 102 -1.86 11.86 10.90
C PRO A 102 -0.93 11.98 9.67
N ALA A 103 0.25 12.58 9.87
CA ALA A 103 1.24 12.79 8.80
C ALA A 103 1.87 11.49 8.27
N GLU A 104 1.70 10.38 8.99
CA GLU A 104 2.27 9.07 8.64
C GLU A 104 1.27 8.17 7.92
N VAL A 105 -0.01 8.52 7.98
CA VAL A 105 -1.10 7.72 7.41
C VAL A 105 -1.34 8.06 5.96
N ALA A 106 -1.52 9.34 5.66
CA ALA A 106 -1.85 9.79 4.31
C ALA A 106 -0.74 9.46 3.31
N SER A 107 -1.11 9.02 2.12
CA SER A 107 -0.17 8.66 1.04
C SER A 107 0.82 7.54 1.39
N SER A 108 0.60 6.82 2.51
CA SER A 108 1.45 5.71 2.90
C SER A 108 1.31 4.54 1.93
N PHE A 109 2.45 3.91 1.62
CA PHE A 109 2.53 2.69 0.82
C PHE A 109 3.06 1.55 1.67
N ILE A 110 2.34 0.43 1.69
CA ILE A 110 2.65 -0.75 2.49
C ILE A 110 2.77 -1.97 1.57
N PHE A 111 3.91 -2.67 1.64
CA PHE A 111 4.09 -3.95 0.96
C PHE A 111 3.75 -5.09 1.91
N ILE A 112 3.03 -6.10 1.42
CA ILE A 112 2.68 -7.32 2.16
C ILE A 112 3.57 -8.45 1.69
N SER A 113 4.35 -9.02 2.61
CA SER A 113 5.36 -10.02 2.28
C SER A 113 4.87 -11.47 2.36
N GLY A 114 3.71 -11.71 2.99
CA GLY A 114 3.19 -13.07 3.17
C GLY A 114 1.66 -13.12 3.16
N GLY A 115 1.13 -14.33 3.29
CA GLY A 115 -0.30 -14.63 3.22
C GLY A 115 -0.64 -15.57 2.06
N THR A 116 -1.83 -16.11 2.10
CA THR A 116 -2.35 -16.97 1.02
C THR A 116 -2.92 -16.14 -0.13
N VAL A 117 -3.56 -15.03 0.19
CA VAL A 117 -4.23 -14.12 -0.74
C VAL A 117 -3.46 -12.82 -0.90
N GLY A 118 -2.92 -12.28 0.21
CA GLY A 118 -2.30 -10.96 0.25
C GLY A 118 -0.80 -10.91 -0.03
N ALA A 119 -0.11 -12.07 -0.19
CA ALA A 119 1.33 -12.07 -0.44
C ALA A 119 1.71 -11.30 -1.70
N ASP A 120 2.85 -10.61 -1.64
CA ASP A 120 3.44 -9.84 -2.76
C ASP A 120 2.54 -8.72 -3.30
N THR A 121 1.61 -8.22 -2.46
CA THR A 121 0.74 -7.09 -2.81
C THR A 121 1.23 -5.78 -2.20
N GLY A 122 0.96 -4.67 -2.89
CA GLY A 122 1.20 -3.32 -2.42
C GLY A 122 -0.12 -2.58 -2.20
N TRP A 123 -0.21 -1.88 -1.08
CA TRP A 123 -1.39 -1.13 -0.67
C TRP A 123 -1.03 0.33 -0.43
N VAL A 124 -1.91 1.22 -0.84
CA VAL A 124 -1.77 2.66 -0.61
C VAL A 124 -2.94 3.15 0.22
N CYS A 125 -2.65 3.98 1.22
CA CYS A 125 -3.69 4.73 1.93
C CYS A 125 -4.23 5.81 1.02
N THR A 126 -5.56 5.85 0.85
CA THR A 126 -6.24 6.77 -0.06
C THR A 126 -6.77 8.03 0.63
N ASN A 127 -6.49 8.20 1.91
CA ASN A 127 -6.84 9.40 2.63
C ASN A 127 -5.94 10.57 2.21
N GLU A 128 -6.56 11.76 2.12
CA GLU A 128 -5.82 12.97 1.81
C GLU A 128 -4.99 13.44 3.01
N PRO A 129 -3.81 14.04 2.78
CA PRO A 129 -3.06 14.69 3.83
C PRO A 129 -3.92 15.74 4.56
N GLU A 130 -3.74 15.88 5.86
CA GLU A 130 -4.48 16.79 6.74
C GLU A 130 -5.97 16.44 7.00
N SER A 131 -6.48 15.35 6.40
CA SER A 131 -7.87 14.92 6.60
C SER A 131 -8.03 13.76 7.57
N VAL A 132 -6.94 13.23 8.15
CA VAL A 132 -6.98 12.04 9.00
C VAL A 132 -6.62 12.36 10.44
N THR A 133 -7.55 12.09 11.34
CA THR A 133 -7.29 11.97 12.78
C THR A 133 -7.29 10.48 13.12
N VAL A 134 -6.13 9.95 13.50
CA VAL A 134 -5.97 8.53 13.82
C VAL A 134 -6.93 8.15 14.96
N ASP A 135 -7.53 6.95 14.89
CA ASP A 135 -8.54 6.41 15.80
C ASP A 135 -9.88 7.21 15.83
N THR A 136 -10.10 8.10 14.87
CA THR A 136 -11.34 8.88 14.76
C THR A 136 -11.91 8.85 13.36
N ASP A 137 -11.07 9.10 12.36
CA ASP A 137 -11.50 9.14 10.96
C ASP A 137 -11.26 7.79 10.28
N ASP A 138 -12.11 7.46 9.33
CA ASP A 138 -12.00 6.25 8.52
C ASP A 138 -10.68 6.24 7.74
N ILE A 139 -9.91 5.17 7.89
CA ILE A 139 -8.68 4.94 7.14
C ILE A 139 -8.98 3.92 6.04
N THR A 140 -8.72 4.32 4.80
CA THR A 140 -9.05 3.51 3.62
C THR A 140 -7.81 3.16 2.82
N PHE A 141 -7.77 1.92 2.31
CA PHE A 141 -6.67 1.40 1.53
C PHE A 141 -7.15 0.93 0.16
N SER A 142 -6.35 1.18 -0.86
CA SER A 142 -6.51 0.63 -2.20
C SER A 142 -5.29 -0.20 -2.57
N GLN A 143 -5.53 -1.33 -3.22
CA GLN A 143 -4.44 -2.16 -3.73
C GLN A 143 -3.79 -1.46 -4.92
N PHE A 144 -2.49 -1.23 -4.83
CA PHE A 144 -1.70 -0.54 -5.86
C PHE A 144 -1.04 -1.52 -6.84
N SER A 145 -0.57 -2.65 -6.32
CA SER A 145 0.07 -3.67 -7.16
C SER A 145 -0.53 -5.04 -6.86
N ASP A 146 -0.93 -5.71 -7.92
CA ASP A 146 -1.38 -7.08 -7.88
C ASP A 146 -0.98 -7.78 -9.19
N ALA A 147 0.20 -8.34 -9.20
CA ALA A 147 0.67 -9.13 -10.34
C ALA A 147 -0.06 -10.48 -10.46
N GLY A 148 -0.83 -10.88 -9.43
CA GLY A 148 -1.43 -12.20 -9.29
C GLY A 148 -2.96 -12.28 -9.38
N HIS A 149 -3.68 -11.20 -9.14
CA HIS A 149 -5.13 -11.22 -8.87
C HIS A 149 -6.07 -10.93 -10.05
N ILE A 150 -5.55 -10.87 -11.26
CA ILE A 150 -6.47 -10.86 -12.42
C ILE A 150 -7.14 -12.23 -12.48
N THR A 151 -8.42 -12.28 -12.17
CA THR A 151 -9.22 -13.50 -12.32
C THR A 151 -9.79 -13.60 -13.73
N ALA A 152 -9.68 -14.77 -14.31
CA ALA A 152 -10.30 -15.02 -15.60
C ALA A 152 -11.82 -15.16 -15.42
N GLY A 153 -12.60 -14.32 -16.11
CA GLY A 153 -14.06 -14.43 -16.17
C GLY A 153 -14.51 -15.59 -17.05
N THR A 154 -15.83 -15.79 -17.14
CA THR A 154 -16.43 -16.87 -17.95
C THR A 154 -15.97 -16.83 -19.41
N GLY A 155 -15.41 -17.92 -19.89
CA GLY A 155 -14.87 -18.07 -21.25
C GLY A 155 -13.42 -17.64 -21.41
N LEU A 156 -12.75 -17.30 -20.30
CA LEU A 156 -11.32 -17.03 -20.25
C LEU A 156 -10.63 -18.02 -19.31
N THR A 157 -9.34 -18.28 -19.54
CA THR A 157 -8.45 -19.01 -18.64
C THR A 157 -7.24 -18.15 -18.31
N LYS A 158 -6.74 -18.26 -17.07
CA LYS A 158 -5.49 -17.60 -16.65
C LYS A 158 -4.38 -18.64 -16.54
N SER A 159 -3.24 -18.32 -17.10
CA SER A 159 -2.00 -19.08 -16.93
C SER A 159 -0.85 -18.12 -16.67
N GLY A 160 -0.36 -18.07 -15.45
CA GLY A 160 0.62 -17.07 -15.02
C GLY A 160 0.09 -15.64 -15.22
N ASN A 161 0.82 -14.80 -15.94
CA ASN A 161 0.43 -13.42 -16.27
C ASN A 161 -0.35 -13.29 -17.58
N SER A 162 -0.75 -14.40 -18.19
CA SER A 162 -1.50 -14.41 -19.44
C SER A 162 -2.97 -14.77 -19.21
N ILE A 163 -3.86 -14.02 -19.84
CA ILE A 163 -5.28 -14.34 -19.95
C ILE A 163 -5.53 -14.87 -21.36
N ASN A 164 -6.03 -16.07 -21.46
CA ASN A 164 -6.34 -16.76 -22.72
C ASN A 164 -7.84 -16.94 -22.86
N ILE A 165 -8.31 -17.08 -24.09
CA ILE A 165 -9.66 -17.55 -24.34
C ILE A 165 -9.70 -19.05 -24.03
N ALA A 166 -10.63 -19.48 -23.18
CA ALA A 166 -10.84 -20.90 -22.90
C ALA A 166 -11.32 -21.62 -24.16
N ASP A 167 -11.06 -22.92 -24.27
CA ASP A 167 -11.66 -23.75 -25.28
C ASP A 167 -13.19 -23.60 -25.18
N ASP A 168 -13.85 -23.40 -26.32
CA ASP A 168 -15.27 -23.05 -26.40
C ASP A 168 -15.67 -21.73 -25.68
N GLY A 169 -14.69 -20.92 -25.29
CA GLY A 169 -14.91 -19.65 -24.57
C GLY A 169 -15.62 -18.58 -25.38
N VAL A 170 -15.53 -18.64 -26.73
CA VAL A 170 -16.24 -17.74 -27.65
C VAL A 170 -17.45 -18.47 -28.20
N THR A 171 -18.60 -18.22 -27.61
CA THR A 171 -19.89 -18.74 -28.09
C THR A 171 -20.54 -17.79 -29.10
N TYR A 172 -21.49 -18.26 -29.87
CA TYR A 172 -22.27 -17.40 -30.79
C TYR A 172 -22.91 -16.20 -30.10
N ALA A 173 -23.33 -16.34 -28.85
CA ALA A 173 -23.88 -15.24 -28.05
C ALA A 173 -22.84 -14.15 -27.68
N LYS A 174 -21.54 -14.47 -27.68
CA LYS A 174 -20.44 -13.54 -27.41
C LYS A 174 -19.84 -12.93 -28.66
N MET A 175 -20.14 -13.49 -29.84
CA MET A 175 -19.75 -12.88 -31.09
C MET A 175 -20.70 -11.74 -31.41
N GLN A 176 -20.13 -10.62 -31.86
CA GLN A 176 -20.93 -9.45 -32.23
C GLN A 176 -22.00 -9.86 -33.25
N ASN A 177 -23.19 -9.37 -33.02
CA ASN A 177 -24.34 -9.62 -33.90
C ASN A 177 -23.99 -9.33 -35.37
N VAL A 178 -23.90 -10.34 -36.17
CA VAL A 178 -23.73 -10.20 -37.64
C VAL A 178 -25.04 -9.65 -38.17
N SER A 179 -25.06 -8.38 -38.52
CA SER A 179 -26.27 -7.65 -38.95
C SER A 179 -26.84 -8.04 -40.32
N ALA A 180 -26.43 -9.18 -40.87
CA ALA A 180 -26.94 -9.68 -42.13
C ALA A 180 -27.18 -11.21 -42.05
N ASP A 181 -28.38 -11.61 -42.35
CA ASP A 181 -28.71 -13.01 -42.63
C ASP A 181 -27.73 -13.58 -43.68
N GLU A 182 -27.31 -14.83 -43.52
CA GLU A 182 -26.45 -15.59 -44.44
C GLU A 182 -24.93 -15.40 -44.33
N ARG A 183 -24.37 -14.81 -43.24
CA ARG A 183 -22.94 -14.91 -43.01
C ARG A 183 -22.60 -16.08 -42.09
N ILE A 184 -22.32 -17.22 -42.71
CA ILE A 184 -21.78 -18.41 -42.04
C ILE A 184 -20.31 -18.07 -41.70
N LEU A 185 -19.98 -18.02 -40.41
CA LEU A 185 -18.60 -18.14 -39.98
C LEU A 185 -18.19 -19.57 -40.33
N GLY A 186 -17.29 -19.71 -41.31
CA GLY A 186 -16.97 -20.96 -41.99
C GLY A 186 -16.66 -22.13 -41.04
N ARG A 187 -16.88 -23.31 -41.56
CA ARG A 187 -16.45 -24.59 -40.96
C ARG A 187 -14.94 -24.63 -40.79
#